data_87bb066668d5622eda095b4aa11b8f0f
#
_entry.id   87bb066668d5622eda095b4aa11b8f0f
#
_cell.length_a   1.000
_cell.length_b   1.000
_cell.length_c   1.000
_cell.angle_alpha   90.00
_cell.angle_beta   90.00
_cell.angle_gamma   90.00
#
_symmetry.space_group_name_H-M   'P 1'
#
loop_
_entity.id
_entity.type
_entity.pdbx_description
1 polymer ?
#
loop_
_entity_poly.entity_id
_entity_poly.type
_entity_poly.pdbx_seq_one_letter_code
_entity_poly.pdbx_strand_id
1 'polypeptide(L)'
;LGIALSNLLDISLRRSIFLIQSIIHTSYLIFIYFYFKEVKLNIIQLFALYTPIFLLYPLAEIEVLGRKEIILFLFFLTTIFFSGRKHDVKIINYLVFFFSPLVCLIWEQVVLFFPFFAVVLIIKNNLKTLKQVLKKLLIIFSPGILTFIYIFVTPLSGNGHEAMCNFLNEEFNEKCYMSASMLVTSTIHFDTLWIHDNANFTHYLRYILIFLIGFFPLNFLISQNNFIKKNNFITKNFKLRTLFFLLYSPALLLFIYGYDWGRWINITYTFSILLYFYLLKNSIIENNLNIKSSTCNKIINNKSMITFIFIVFTFFWSPKTVITGDIATNIGYKIVYNTSKKIFGFGSVRFFQDNPLIKFHKNNIE
;
A
#
# COMPACT_ATOMS: atom_id res chain seq x y z
N LEU A 1 -7.07 -18.64 11.58
CA LEU A 1 -7.69 -19.07 10.31
C LEU A 1 -6.85 -20.13 9.61
N GLY A 2 -5.55 -19.91 9.37
CA GLY A 2 -4.68 -20.88 8.68
C GLY A 2 -4.66 -22.24 9.36
N ILE A 3 -4.47 -22.27 10.67
CA ILE A 3 -4.48 -23.50 11.47
C ILE A 3 -5.86 -24.19 11.39
N ALA A 4 -6.94 -23.45 11.58
CA ALA A 4 -8.29 -24.01 11.52
C ALA A 4 -8.59 -24.63 10.14
N LEU A 5 -8.16 -23.96 9.05
CA LEU A 5 -8.34 -24.47 7.70
C LEU A 5 -7.43 -25.68 7.40
N SER A 6 -6.21 -25.69 7.93
CA SER A 6 -5.27 -26.81 7.85
C SER A 6 -5.87 -28.07 8.45
N ASN A 7 -6.41 -27.94 9.67
CA ASN A 7 -7.05 -29.07 10.37
C ASN A 7 -8.37 -29.51 9.72
N LEU A 8 -9.15 -28.56 9.18
CA LEU A 8 -10.43 -28.88 8.54
C LEU A 8 -10.27 -29.63 7.22
N LEU A 9 -9.24 -29.28 6.43
CA LEU A 9 -9.02 -29.82 5.09
C LEU A 9 -7.91 -30.88 5.03
N ASP A 10 -7.28 -31.20 6.16
CA ASP A 10 -6.12 -32.13 6.25
C ASP A 10 -5.01 -31.79 5.25
N ILE A 11 -4.65 -30.50 5.19
CA ILE A 11 -3.60 -29.97 4.33
C ILE A 11 -2.51 -29.28 5.16
N SER A 12 -1.30 -29.17 4.62
CA SER A 12 -0.22 -28.46 5.31
C SER A 12 -0.58 -27.00 5.60
N LEU A 13 -0.08 -26.45 6.71
CA LEU A 13 -0.33 -25.06 7.13
C LEU A 13 0.03 -24.07 6.01
N ARG A 14 1.12 -24.29 5.27
CA ARG A 14 1.51 -23.45 4.13
C ARG A 14 0.46 -23.44 3.03
N ARG A 15 -0.10 -24.59 2.67
CA ARG A 15 -1.17 -24.70 1.65
C ARG A 15 -2.42 -23.99 2.12
N SER A 16 -2.78 -24.12 3.38
CA SER A 16 -3.92 -23.45 4.00
C SER A 16 -3.77 -21.92 3.93
N ILE A 17 -2.59 -21.39 4.32
CA ILE A 17 -2.31 -19.97 4.24
C ILE A 17 -2.32 -19.49 2.78
N PHE A 18 -1.73 -20.25 1.85
CA PHE A 18 -1.75 -19.92 0.42
C PHE A 18 -3.17 -19.83 -0.14
N LEU A 19 -4.07 -20.77 0.23
CA LEU A 19 -5.46 -20.74 -0.19
C LEU A 19 -6.18 -19.48 0.32
N ILE A 20 -6.02 -19.16 1.62
CA ILE A 20 -6.60 -17.94 2.21
C ILE A 20 -6.11 -16.70 1.47
N GLN A 21 -4.82 -16.57 1.27
CA GLN A 21 -4.21 -15.44 0.56
C GLN A 21 -4.72 -15.35 -0.89
N SER A 22 -4.81 -16.49 -1.58
CA SER A 22 -5.32 -16.53 -2.96
C SER A 22 -6.78 -16.08 -3.05
N ILE A 23 -7.62 -16.50 -2.10
CA ILE A 23 -9.03 -16.07 -2.04
C ILE A 23 -9.12 -14.56 -1.81
N ILE A 24 -8.33 -14.02 -0.87
CA ILE A 24 -8.34 -12.59 -0.55
C ILE A 24 -7.85 -11.76 -1.74
N HIS A 25 -6.75 -12.17 -2.40
CA HIS A 25 -6.23 -11.49 -3.59
C HIS A 25 -7.21 -11.54 -4.75
N THR A 26 -7.81 -12.70 -5.02
CA THR A 26 -8.82 -12.86 -6.06
C THR A 26 -10.03 -11.97 -5.77
N SER A 27 -10.50 -11.94 -4.53
CA SER A 27 -11.59 -11.05 -4.12
C SER A 27 -11.22 -9.58 -4.34
N TYR A 28 -10.02 -9.17 -3.97
CA TYR A 28 -9.54 -7.81 -4.19
C TYR A 28 -9.53 -7.43 -5.68
N LEU A 29 -9.01 -8.31 -6.55
CA LEU A 29 -8.97 -8.07 -8.00
C LEU A 29 -10.38 -8.01 -8.61
N ILE A 30 -11.30 -8.89 -8.17
CA ILE A 30 -12.70 -8.88 -8.58
C ILE A 30 -13.37 -7.55 -8.18
N PHE A 31 -13.16 -7.10 -6.93
CA PHE A 31 -13.70 -5.81 -6.45
C PHE A 31 -13.11 -4.62 -7.22
N ILE A 32 -11.80 -4.63 -7.50
CA ILE A 32 -11.13 -3.62 -8.35
C ILE A 32 -11.78 -3.58 -9.74
N TYR A 33 -11.95 -4.74 -10.36
CA TYR A 33 -12.61 -4.82 -11.67
C TYR A 33 -14.01 -4.21 -11.65
N PHE A 34 -14.86 -4.62 -10.72
CA PHE A 34 -16.21 -4.07 -10.59
C PHE A 34 -16.24 -2.58 -10.24
N TYR A 35 -15.21 -2.12 -9.53
CA TYR A 35 -15.11 -0.71 -9.18
C TYR A 35 -14.77 0.16 -10.39
N PHE A 36 -13.88 -0.32 -11.27
CA PHE A 36 -13.37 0.45 -12.41
C PHE A 36 -14.10 0.22 -13.74
N LYS A 37 -14.82 -0.90 -13.92
CA LYS A 37 -15.45 -1.27 -15.21
C LYS A 37 -16.34 -0.19 -15.83
N GLU A 38 -16.93 0.69 -15.02
CA GLU A 38 -17.84 1.76 -15.46
C GLU A 38 -17.13 3.13 -15.61
N VAL A 39 -15.85 3.20 -15.26
CA VAL A 39 -15.10 4.46 -15.32
C VAL A 39 -14.44 4.60 -16.68
N LYS A 40 -14.80 5.65 -17.42
CA LYS A 40 -14.09 6.00 -18.66
C LYS A 40 -12.73 6.59 -18.29
N LEU A 41 -11.68 5.79 -18.45
CA LEU A 41 -10.32 6.15 -18.08
C LEU A 41 -9.65 6.92 -19.21
N ASN A 42 -8.99 8.03 -18.88
CA ASN A 42 -8.07 8.70 -19.78
C ASN A 42 -6.65 8.12 -19.64
N ILE A 43 -5.75 8.51 -20.54
CA ILE A 43 -4.40 7.94 -20.59
C ILE A 43 -3.60 8.17 -19.28
N ILE A 44 -3.74 9.33 -18.63
CA ILE A 44 -3.01 9.61 -17.39
C ILE A 44 -3.57 8.80 -16.23
N GLN A 45 -4.88 8.57 -16.21
CA GLN A 45 -5.52 7.67 -15.25
C GLN A 45 -5.05 6.22 -15.45
N LEU A 46 -4.81 5.79 -16.70
CA LEU A 46 -4.18 4.50 -16.98
C LEU A 46 -2.76 4.43 -16.42
N PHE A 47 -1.93 5.46 -16.63
CA PHE A 47 -0.60 5.53 -16.01
C PHE A 47 -0.68 5.43 -14.47
N ALA A 48 -1.65 6.10 -13.86
CA ALA A 48 -1.84 6.06 -12.43
C ALA A 48 -2.30 4.68 -11.93
N LEU A 49 -3.11 3.93 -12.68
CA LEU A 49 -3.56 2.59 -12.31
C LEU A 49 -2.51 1.51 -12.56
N TYR A 50 -1.74 1.62 -13.65
CA TYR A 50 -0.73 0.63 -14.02
C TYR A 50 0.68 1.00 -13.60
N THR A 51 0.82 1.93 -12.64
CA THR A 51 2.12 2.18 -12.03
C THR A 51 2.65 0.92 -11.32
N PRO A 52 3.97 0.65 -11.38
CA PRO A 52 4.58 -0.50 -10.70
C PRO A 52 4.42 -0.51 -9.17
N ILE A 53 4.00 0.60 -8.59
CA ILE A 53 3.76 0.72 -7.15
C ILE A 53 2.29 0.46 -6.73
N PHE A 54 1.42 0.04 -7.65
CA PHE A 54 0.02 -0.28 -7.38
C PHE A 54 -0.36 -1.69 -7.86
N LEU A 55 -1.15 -1.83 -8.93
CA LEU A 55 -1.67 -3.14 -9.37
C LEU A 55 -0.58 -4.13 -9.78
N LEU A 56 0.52 -3.63 -10.31
CA LEU A 56 1.63 -4.46 -10.77
C LEU A 56 2.69 -4.74 -9.70
N TYR A 57 2.57 -4.12 -8.54
CA TYR A 57 3.54 -4.30 -7.47
C TYR A 57 3.68 -5.76 -7.01
N PRO A 58 2.60 -6.55 -6.83
CA PRO A 58 2.72 -7.97 -6.49
C PRO A 58 3.39 -8.82 -7.57
N LEU A 59 3.32 -8.41 -8.84
CA LEU A 59 4.02 -9.12 -9.93
C LEU A 59 5.53 -8.83 -9.95
N ALA A 60 5.91 -7.63 -9.55
CA ALA A 60 7.31 -7.23 -9.45
C ALA A 60 7.97 -7.79 -8.18
N GLU A 61 7.24 -7.80 -7.08
CA GLU A 61 7.67 -8.25 -5.75
C GLU A 61 6.73 -9.34 -5.24
N ILE A 62 7.09 -10.61 -5.53
CA ILE A 62 6.26 -11.79 -5.19
C ILE A 62 5.98 -11.89 -3.69
N GLU A 63 6.91 -11.43 -2.85
CA GLU A 63 6.74 -11.40 -1.39
C GLU A 63 5.48 -10.63 -0.96
N VAL A 64 5.04 -9.66 -1.76
CA VAL A 64 3.83 -8.87 -1.48
C VAL A 64 2.57 -9.71 -1.55
N LEU A 65 2.56 -10.79 -2.34
CA LEU A 65 1.42 -11.73 -2.42
C LEU A 65 1.16 -12.44 -1.08
N GLY A 66 2.20 -12.68 -0.28
CA GLY A 66 2.07 -13.29 1.05
C GLY A 66 1.74 -12.32 2.17
N ARG A 67 1.65 -11.01 1.87
CA ARG A 67 1.53 -10.00 2.90
C ARG A 67 0.08 -9.68 3.26
N LYS A 68 -0.12 -9.26 4.50
CA LYS A 68 -1.43 -8.98 5.11
C LYS A 68 -2.08 -7.67 4.65
N GLU A 69 -1.35 -6.78 3.97
CA GLU A 69 -1.85 -5.48 3.51
C GLU A 69 -3.01 -5.58 2.53
N ILE A 70 -3.11 -6.66 1.80
CA ILE A 70 -4.22 -6.91 0.88
C ILE A 70 -5.57 -6.87 1.61
N ILE A 71 -5.61 -7.27 2.88
CA ILE A 71 -6.82 -7.21 3.72
C ILE A 71 -7.23 -5.77 3.96
N LEU A 72 -6.24 -4.88 4.20
CA LEU A 72 -6.47 -3.46 4.39
C LEU A 72 -6.98 -2.80 3.11
N PHE A 73 -6.39 -3.17 1.97
CA PHE A 73 -6.83 -2.67 0.67
C PHE A 73 -8.25 -3.11 0.36
N LEU A 74 -8.58 -4.37 0.62
CA LEU A 74 -9.92 -4.90 0.45
C LEU A 74 -10.93 -4.20 1.38
N PHE A 75 -10.57 -3.96 2.63
CA PHE A 75 -11.40 -3.24 3.59
C PHE A 75 -11.67 -1.80 3.14
N PHE A 76 -10.65 -1.06 2.68
CA PHE A 76 -10.83 0.28 2.17
C PHE A 76 -11.65 0.30 0.88
N LEU A 77 -11.34 -0.61 -0.05
CA LEU A 77 -12.09 -0.75 -1.31
C LEU A 77 -13.58 -1.08 -1.06
N THR A 78 -13.86 -1.96 -0.09
CA THR A 78 -15.23 -2.25 0.34
C THR A 78 -15.91 -1.01 0.90
N THR A 79 -15.22 -0.24 1.74
CA THR A 79 -15.73 1.01 2.32
C THR A 79 -16.09 2.01 1.25
N ILE A 80 -15.22 2.27 0.26
CA ILE A 80 -15.50 3.23 -0.82
C ILE A 80 -16.56 2.72 -1.79
N PHE A 81 -16.61 1.41 -2.05
CA PHE A 81 -17.58 0.78 -2.92
C PHE A 81 -19.02 0.95 -2.39
N PHE A 82 -19.24 0.63 -1.11
CA PHE A 82 -20.53 0.84 -0.48
C PHE A 82 -20.86 2.32 -0.29
N SER A 83 -19.85 3.16 -0.05
CA SER A 83 -20.02 4.61 0.06
C SER A 83 -20.49 5.25 -1.24
N GLY A 84 -20.07 4.74 -2.39
CA GLY A 84 -20.48 5.23 -3.72
C GLY A 84 -21.92 4.91 -4.09
N ARG A 85 -22.54 3.90 -3.46
CA ARG A 85 -23.92 3.51 -3.72
C ARG A 85 -24.90 4.30 -2.82
N LYS A 86 -26.21 4.21 -3.13
CA LYS A 86 -27.28 4.78 -2.28
C LYS A 86 -27.52 3.94 -1.00
N HIS A 87 -26.46 3.38 -0.43
CA HIS A 87 -26.56 2.65 0.83
C HIS A 87 -26.76 3.59 2.01
N ASP A 88 -27.44 3.08 3.04
CA ASP A 88 -27.59 3.82 4.29
C ASP A 88 -26.20 4.17 4.86
N VAL A 89 -26.04 5.41 5.22
CA VAL A 89 -24.84 5.94 5.87
C VAL A 89 -24.47 5.15 7.13
N LYS A 90 -25.48 4.62 7.84
CA LYS A 90 -25.29 3.81 9.03
C LYS A 90 -24.50 2.52 8.73
N ILE A 91 -24.80 1.84 7.60
CA ILE A 91 -24.11 0.59 7.22
C ILE A 91 -22.61 0.83 7.10
N ILE A 92 -22.19 1.92 6.47
CA ILE A 92 -20.78 2.25 6.28
C ILE A 92 -20.11 2.59 7.61
N ASN A 93 -20.80 3.34 8.47
CA ASN A 93 -20.31 3.65 9.81
C ASN A 93 -20.12 2.39 10.65
N TYR A 94 -21.09 1.47 10.61
CA TYR A 94 -20.99 0.16 11.29
C TYR A 94 -19.90 -0.72 10.70
N LEU A 95 -19.76 -0.74 9.36
CA LEU A 95 -18.69 -1.48 8.70
C LEU A 95 -17.31 -1.01 9.22
N VAL A 96 -17.05 0.30 9.22
CA VAL A 96 -15.77 0.81 9.72
C VAL A 96 -15.62 0.59 11.23
N PHE A 97 -16.68 0.76 12.02
CA PHE A 97 -16.68 0.55 13.46
C PHE A 97 -16.29 -0.89 13.84
N PHE A 98 -16.91 -1.90 13.23
CA PHE A 98 -16.66 -3.30 13.56
C PHE A 98 -15.40 -3.88 12.94
N PHE A 99 -15.00 -3.43 11.74
CA PHE A 99 -13.81 -3.94 11.07
C PHE A 99 -12.52 -3.24 11.47
N SER A 100 -12.57 -2.00 11.99
CA SER A 100 -11.35 -1.29 12.41
C SER A 100 -10.55 -2.04 13.48
N PRO A 101 -11.13 -2.64 14.55
CA PRO A 101 -10.36 -3.43 15.50
C PRO A 101 -9.76 -4.69 14.88
N LEU A 102 -10.49 -5.38 13.99
CA LEU A 102 -9.98 -6.58 13.32
C LEU A 102 -8.75 -6.28 12.46
N VAL A 103 -8.79 -5.19 11.69
CA VAL A 103 -7.62 -4.81 10.88
C VAL A 103 -6.46 -4.31 11.72
N CYS A 104 -6.71 -3.66 12.88
CA CYS A 104 -5.66 -3.31 13.85
C CYS A 104 -4.99 -4.55 14.44
N LEU A 105 -5.75 -5.63 14.71
CA LEU A 105 -5.18 -6.92 15.16
C LEU A 105 -4.32 -7.59 14.07
N ILE A 106 -4.64 -7.37 12.79
CA ILE A 106 -3.87 -7.91 11.68
C ILE A 106 -2.58 -7.08 11.48
N TRP A 107 -2.70 -5.76 11.56
CA TRP A 107 -1.60 -4.82 11.38
C TRP A 107 -1.89 -3.49 12.09
N GLU A 108 -1.26 -3.28 13.22
CA GLU A 108 -1.48 -2.15 14.13
C GLU A 108 -1.24 -0.78 13.47
N GLN A 109 -0.27 -0.70 12.56
CA GLN A 109 0.09 0.56 11.88
C GLN A 109 -1.00 1.08 10.93
N VAL A 110 -2.08 0.31 10.68
CA VAL A 110 -3.23 0.76 9.89
C VAL A 110 -3.87 2.06 10.42
N VAL A 111 -3.70 2.35 11.69
CA VAL A 111 -4.18 3.59 12.33
C VAL A 111 -3.64 4.83 11.62
N LEU A 112 -2.43 4.78 11.08
CA LEU A 112 -1.83 5.86 10.29
C LEU A 112 -2.58 6.11 8.95
N PHE A 113 -3.37 5.15 8.48
CA PHE A 113 -4.18 5.23 7.27
C PHE A 113 -5.67 5.51 7.55
N PHE A 114 -6.09 5.58 8.82
CA PHE A 114 -7.46 5.99 9.18
C PHE A 114 -7.87 7.37 8.61
N PRO A 115 -6.97 8.36 8.39
CA PRO A 115 -7.32 9.59 7.71
C PRO A 115 -7.96 9.40 6.33
N PHE A 116 -7.60 8.36 5.57
CA PHE A 116 -8.23 8.05 4.28
C PHE A 116 -9.70 7.63 4.46
N PHE A 117 -9.97 6.75 5.42
CA PHE A 117 -11.34 6.37 5.78
C PHE A 117 -12.13 7.58 6.33
N ALA A 118 -11.49 8.43 7.12
CA ALA A 118 -12.09 9.63 7.67
C ALA A 118 -12.61 10.56 6.57
N VAL A 119 -11.84 10.77 5.50
CA VAL A 119 -12.28 11.57 4.34
C VAL A 119 -13.56 10.99 3.75
N VAL A 120 -13.62 9.68 3.51
CA VAL A 120 -14.81 9.00 2.98
C VAL A 120 -16.01 9.19 3.91
N LEU A 121 -15.82 8.98 5.21
CA LEU A 121 -16.87 9.13 6.22
C LEU A 121 -17.38 10.57 6.36
N ILE A 122 -16.49 11.58 6.34
CA ILE A 122 -16.86 12.99 6.41
C ILE A 122 -17.72 13.38 5.20
N ILE A 123 -17.32 12.95 4.01
CA ILE A 123 -18.03 13.23 2.77
C ILE A 123 -19.40 12.55 2.78
N LYS A 124 -19.44 11.26 3.12
CA LYS A 124 -20.66 10.46 3.10
C LYS A 124 -21.66 10.87 4.16
N ASN A 125 -21.20 11.20 5.37
CA ASN A 125 -22.06 11.72 6.45
C ASN A 125 -22.37 13.22 6.30
N ASN A 126 -21.82 13.90 5.28
CA ASN A 126 -21.97 15.34 5.03
C ASN A 126 -21.68 16.20 6.27
N LEU A 127 -20.59 15.88 7.00
CA LEU A 127 -20.20 16.59 8.22
C LEU A 127 -19.65 17.98 7.84
N LYS A 128 -20.20 19.04 8.48
CA LYS A 128 -19.92 20.44 8.09
C LYS A 128 -18.95 21.15 9.02
N THR A 129 -18.94 20.79 10.30
CA THR A 129 -18.13 21.47 11.33
C THR A 129 -17.08 20.53 11.93
N LEU A 130 -15.96 21.09 12.40
CA LEU A 130 -14.89 20.32 13.05
C LEU A 130 -15.42 19.54 14.27
N LYS A 131 -16.31 20.13 15.07
CA LYS A 131 -16.92 19.46 16.23
C LYS A 131 -17.71 18.20 15.82
N GLN A 132 -18.49 18.27 14.74
CA GLN A 132 -19.20 17.11 14.20
C GLN A 132 -18.24 16.03 13.69
N VAL A 133 -17.17 16.45 12.99
CA VAL A 133 -16.13 15.56 12.47
C VAL A 133 -15.46 14.80 13.61
N LEU A 134 -14.92 15.52 14.60
CA LEU A 134 -14.21 14.90 15.74
C LEU A 134 -15.14 13.96 16.51
N LYS A 135 -16.36 14.42 16.89
CA LYS A 135 -17.31 13.56 17.62
C LYS A 135 -17.64 12.29 16.86
N LYS A 136 -17.92 12.39 15.55
CA LYS A 136 -18.34 11.24 14.74
C LYS A 136 -17.19 10.27 14.51
N LEU A 137 -16.00 10.78 14.15
CA LEU A 137 -14.83 9.94 13.88
C LEU A 137 -14.31 9.27 15.14
N LEU A 138 -14.28 9.95 16.28
CA LEU A 138 -13.89 9.34 17.56
C LEU A 138 -14.81 8.16 17.90
N ILE A 139 -16.12 8.27 17.70
CA ILE A 139 -17.04 7.15 17.94
C ILE A 139 -16.76 6.00 16.98
N ILE A 140 -16.57 6.29 15.67
CA ILE A 140 -16.41 5.22 14.66
C ILE A 140 -15.06 4.51 14.79
N PHE A 141 -13.98 5.25 15.08
CA PHE A 141 -12.64 4.67 15.17
C PHE A 141 -12.26 4.23 16.58
N SER A 142 -13.08 4.53 17.62
CA SER A 142 -12.73 4.17 19.00
C SER A 142 -12.38 2.68 19.18
N PRO A 143 -13.08 1.69 18.58
CA PRO A 143 -12.69 0.31 18.77
C PRO A 143 -11.32 -0.01 18.18
N GLY A 144 -11.03 0.52 16.98
CA GLY A 144 -9.71 0.35 16.35
C GLY A 144 -8.58 1.04 17.14
N ILE A 145 -8.81 2.26 17.62
CA ILE A 145 -7.83 2.99 18.43
C ILE A 145 -7.58 2.29 19.76
N LEU A 146 -8.62 1.81 20.43
CA LEU A 146 -8.47 1.04 21.68
C LEU A 146 -7.70 -0.27 21.44
N THR A 147 -7.98 -0.97 20.34
CA THR A 147 -7.24 -2.17 19.96
C THR A 147 -5.77 -1.84 19.69
N PHE A 148 -5.48 -0.75 18.99
CA PHE A 148 -4.11 -0.29 18.76
C PHE A 148 -3.38 0.00 20.09
N ILE A 149 -4.02 0.74 21.00
CA ILE A 149 -3.45 1.05 22.33
C ILE A 149 -3.22 -0.25 23.11
N TYR A 150 -4.17 -1.18 23.08
CA TYR A 150 -4.03 -2.47 23.74
C TYR A 150 -2.79 -3.24 23.25
N ILE A 151 -2.63 -3.36 21.92
CA ILE A 151 -1.46 -4.03 21.32
C ILE A 151 -0.15 -3.32 21.74
N PHE A 152 -0.16 -2.00 21.75
CA PHE A 152 1.03 -1.21 22.06
C PHE A 152 1.48 -1.35 23.54
N VAL A 153 0.52 -1.48 24.48
CA VAL A 153 0.84 -1.62 25.90
C VAL A 153 1.01 -3.08 26.37
N THR A 154 0.65 -4.06 25.51
CA THR A 154 0.80 -5.49 25.79
C THR A 154 1.75 -6.15 24.78
N PRO A 155 3.06 -5.84 24.81
CA PRO A 155 4.02 -6.47 23.91
C PRO A 155 4.11 -7.97 24.17
N LEU A 156 4.43 -8.75 23.14
CA LEU A 156 4.66 -10.19 23.28
C LEU A 156 5.91 -10.41 24.15
N SER A 157 5.79 -11.26 25.18
CA SER A 157 6.94 -11.65 25.99
C SER A 157 7.91 -12.55 25.21
N GLY A 158 9.20 -12.57 25.60
CA GLY A 158 10.19 -13.46 24.98
C GLY A 158 9.79 -14.94 25.00
N ASN A 159 9.16 -15.39 26.10
CA ASN A 159 8.65 -16.76 26.24
C ASN A 159 7.50 -17.05 25.25
N GLY A 160 6.71 -16.05 24.87
CA GLY A 160 5.64 -16.19 23.88
C GLY A 160 6.18 -16.51 22.47
N HIS A 161 7.34 -15.98 22.11
CA HIS A 161 8.00 -16.32 20.85
C HIS A 161 8.45 -17.78 20.82
N GLU A 162 9.14 -18.25 21.86
CA GLU A 162 9.60 -19.64 21.96
C GLU A 162 8.42 -20.61 21.93
N ALA A 163 7.37 -20.32 22.70
CA ALA A 163 6.15 -21.12 22.71
C ALA A 163 5.50 -21.22 21.31
N MET A 164 5.46 -20.09 20.58
CA MET A 164 4.95 -20.07 19.20
C MET A 164 5.84 -20.90 18.25
N CYS A 165 7.15 -20.78 18.36
CA CYS A 165 8.07 -21.51 17.50
C CYS A 165 8.03 -23.01 17.77
N ASN A 166 7.97 -23.42 19.02
CA ASN A 166 7.83 -24.83 19.44
C ASN A 166 6.51 -25.41 18.92
N PHE A 167 5.41 -24.68 19.12
CA PHE A 167 4.10 -25.09 18.60
C PHE A 167 4.09 -25.28 17.07
N LEU A 168 4.68 -24.34 16.32
CA LEU A 168 4.76 -24.45 14.85
C LEU A 168 5.61 -25.64 14.41
N ASN A 169 6.69 -25.93 15.12
CA ASN A 169 7.56 -27.06 14.82
C ASN A 169 6.91 -28.41 15.19
N GLU A 170 6.34 -28.52 16.38
CA GLU A 170 5.75 -29.76 16.90
C GLU A 170 4.47 -30.15 16.16
N GLU A 171 3.55 -29.21 15.95
CA GLU A 171 2.24 -29.48 15.37
C GLU A 171 2.24 -29.48 13.83
N PHE A 172 3.11 -28.68 13.21
CA PHE A 172 3.07 -28.46 11.75
C PHE A 172 4.40 -28.79 11.04
N ASN A 173 5.42 -29.20 11.77
CA ASN A 173 6.78 -29.38 11.25
C ASN A 173 7.29 -28.15 10.48
N GLU A 174 6.90 -26.94 10.95
CA GLU A 174 7.28 -25.66 10.34
C GLU A 174 8.37 -24.99 11.16
N LYS A 175 9.47 -24.64 10.49
CA LYS A 175 10.58 -23.92 11.12
C LYS A 175 10.21 -22.47 11.36
N CYS A 176 10.55 -21.96 12.54
CA CYS A 176 10.53 -20.53 12.80
C CYS A 176 11.59 -19.82 11.99
N TYR A 177 11.16 -18.91 11.13
CA TYR A 177 12.06 -18.07 10.35
C TYR A 177 12.25 -16.70 11.01
N MET A 178 13.17 -15.93 10.46
CA MET A 178 13.58 -14.60 10.87
C MET A 178 12.43 -13.63 11.25
N SER A 179 11.29 -13.71 10.55
CA SER A 179 10.10 -12.89 10.89
C SER A 179 9.55 -13.16 12.29
N ALA A 180 9.80 -14.35 12.84
CA ALA A 180 9.40 -14.68 14.19
C ALA A 180 10.40 -14.17 15.23
N SER A 181 11.69 -14.13 14.94
CA SER A 181 12.70 -13.54 15.84
C SER A 181 12.51 -12.03 16.05
N MET A 182 11.92 -11.35 15.06
CA MET A 182 11.57 -9.93 15.18
C MET A 182 10.45 -9.64 16.20
N LEU A 183 9.71 -10.64 16.64
CA LEU A 183 8.70 -10.47 17.71
C LEU A 183 9.31 -10.33 19.11
N VAL A 184 10.55 -10.75 19.29
CA VAL A 184 11.24 -10.72 20.60
C VAL A 184 11.95 -9.41 20.85
N THR A 185 12.53 -8.84 19.80
CA THR A 185 13.20 -7.54 19.90
C THR A 185 12.17 -6.43 19.77
N SER A 186 12.34 -5.35 20.54
CA SER A 186 11.55 -4.14 20.29
C SER A 186 11.89 -3.68 18.86
N THR A 187 11.06 -4.11 17.92
CA THR A 187 11.29 -3.97 16.48
C THR A 187 11.60 -2.52 16.10
N ILE A 188 10.95 -1.56 16.76
CA ILE A 188 11.16 -0.12 16.51
C ILE A 188 12.61 0.29 16.78
N HIS A 189 13.19 -0.15 17.90
CA HIS A 189 14.57 0.23 18.23
C HIS A 189 15.57 -0.42 17.29
N PHE A 190 15.39 -1.70 16.97
CA PHE A 190 16.25 -2.44 16.06
C PHE A 190 16.19 -1.87 14.63
N ASP A 191 14.99 -1.63 14.10
CA ASP A 191 14.80 -1.11 12.76
C ASP A 191 15.37 0.31 12.63
N THR A 192 15.21 1.14 13.66
CA THR A 192 15.73 2.52 13.66
C THR A 192 17.25 2.54 13.69
N LEU A 193 17.87 1.72 14.54
CA LEU A 193 19.33 1.57 14.56
C LEU A 193 19.86 1.04 13.24
N TRP A 194 19.18 0.02 12.68
CA TRP A 194 19.60 -0.54 11.40
C TRP A 194 19.55 0.49 10.28
N ILE A 195 18.50 1.32 10.19
CA ILE A 195 18.39 2.40 9.21
C ILE A 195 19.52 3.40 9.41
N HIS A 196 19.78 3.80 10.66
CA HIS A 196 20.83 4.76 10.99
C HIS A 196 22.21 4.26 10.53
N ASP A 197 22.51 2.98 10.77
CA ASP A 197 23.84 2.42 10.52
C ASP A 197 24.06 2.02 9.05
N ASN A 198 22.99 1.66 8.32
CA ASN A 198 23.09 1.04 7.00
C ASN A 198 22.49 1.88 5.86
N ALA A 199 21.57 2.81 6.15
CA ALA A 199 21.01 3.67 5.13
C ALA A 199 22.01 4.77 4.74
N ASN A 200 22.32 4.85 3.48
CA ASN A 200 23.19 5.87 2.92
C ASN A 200 22.45 6.79 1.96
N PHE A 201 23.11 7.84 1.49
CA PHE A 201 22.53 8.82 0.57
C PHE A 201 21.89 8.18 -0.67
N THR A 202 22.47 7.11 -1.20
CA THR A 202 21.93 6.45 -2.41
C THR A 202 20.59 5.77 -2.15
N HIS A 203 20.36 5.23 -0.94
CA HIS A 203 19.06 4.68 -0.54
C HIS A 203 18.01 5.78 -0.46
N TYR A 204 18.30 6.90 0.21
CA TYR A 204 17.37 8.03 0.29
C TYR A 204 17.02 8.59 -1.08
N LEU A 205 18.04 8.85 -1.92
CA LEU A 205 17.82 9.35 -3.26
C LEU A 205 16.95 8.40 -4.10
N ARG A 206 17.22 7.12 -4.03
CA ARG A 206 16.45 6.09 -4.73
C ARG A 206 14.97 6.16 -4.37
N TYR A 207 14.64 6.12 -3.09
CA TYR A 207 13.25 6.11 -2.66
C TYR A 207 12.53 7.45 -2.85
N ILE A 208 13.26 8.57 -2.78
CA ILE A 208 12.73 9.87 -3.20
C ILE A 208 12.37 9.85 -4.69
N LEU A 209 13.24 9.33 -5.55
CA LEU A 209 12.97 9.21 -6.99
C LEU A 209 11.80 8.26 -7.27
N ILE A 210 11.74 7.11 -6.59
CA ILE A 210 10.61 6.17 -6.68
C ILE A 210 9.30 6.87 -6.30
N PHE A 211 9.29 7.62 -5.20
CA PHE A 211 8.12 8.38 -4.76
C PHE A 211 7.72 9.43 -5.81
N LEU A 212 8.66 10.24 -6.27
CA LEU A 212 8.40 11.29 -7.26
C LEU A 212 7.88 10.72 -8.57
N ILE A 213 8.54 9.70 -9.13
CA ILE A 213 8.17 9.10 -10.42
C ILE A 213 6.87 8.29 -10.27
N GLY A 214 6.76 7.48 -9.24
CA GLY A 214 5.61 6.60 -9.04
C GLY A 214 4.31 7.35 -8.74
N PHE A 215 4.38 8.43 -7.95
CA PHE A 215 3.24 9.28 -7.64
C PHE A 215 2.97 10.35 -8.70
N PHE A 216 3.87 10.54 -9.67
CA PHE A 216 3.73 11.61 -10.67
C PHE A 216 2.37 11.59 -11.38
N PRO A 217 1.87 10.47 -11.95
CA PRO A 217 0.59 10.47 -12.64
C PRO A 217 -0.58 10.86 -11.73
N LEU A 218 -0.60 10.33 -10.50
CA LEU A 218 -1.63 10.65 -9.51
C LEU A 218 -1.55 12.12 -9.06
N ASN A 219 -0.37 12.62 -8.73
CA ASN A 219 -0.16 14.01 -8.33
C ASN A 219 -0.51 14.99 -9.46
N PHE A 220 -0.23 14.61 -10.70
CA PHE A 220 -0.65 15.37 -11.87
C PHE A 220 -2.19 15.46 -11.94
N LEU A 221 -2.89 14.34 -11.83
CA LEU A 221 -4.36 14.30 -11.81
C LEU A 221 -4.93 15.14 -10.66
N ILE A 222 -4.37 15.04 -9.45
CA ILE A 222 -4.78 15.83 -8.30
C ILE A 222 -4.57 17.33 -8.55
N SER A 223 -3.51 17.70 -9.24
CA SER A 223 -3.20 19.11 -9.51
C SER A 223 -4.12 19.76 -10.55
N GLN A 224 -4.69 18.98 -11.45
CA GLN A 224 -5.61 19.47 -12.50
C GLN A 224 -7.05 19.54 -12.04
N ASN A 225 -7.40 18.89 -10.93
CA ASN A 225 -8.77 18.74 -10.50
C ASN A 225 -9.06 19.53 -9.23
N ASN A 226 -10.31 20.01 -9.10
CA ASN A 226 -10.80 20.74 -7.95
C ASN A 226 -12.09 20.10 -7.42
N PHE A 227 -12.48 20.45 -6.19
CA PHE A 227 -13.79 20.08 -5.65
C PHE A 227 -14.89 20.86 -6.36
N ILE A 228 -15.91 20.13 -6.85
CA ILE A 228 -17.08 20.73 -7.54
C ILE A 228 -17.97 21.49 -6.54
N LYS A 229 -18.24 20.86 -5.39
CA LYS A 229 -19.14 21.40 -4.37
C LYS A 229 -18.44 21.54 -3.02
N LYS A 230 -18.65 22.68 -2.34
CA LYS A 230 -18.09 22.95 -1.01
C LYS A 230 -19.17 22.77 0.07
N ASN A 231 -19.69 21.55 0.21
CA ASN A 231 -20.85 21.25 1.07
C ASN A 231 -20.51 20.55 2.38
N ASN A 232 -19.29 20.04 2.54
CA ASN A 232 -18.84 19.38 3.77
C ASN A 232 -17.52 19.98 4.26
N PHE A 233 -17.06 19.57 5.45
CA PHE A 233 -15.86 20.10 6.10
C PHE A 233 -14.60 20.00 5.22
N ILE A 234 -14.39 18.85 4.56
CA ILE A 234 -13.22 18.62 3.71
C ILE A 234 -13.22 19.55 2.50
N THR A 235 -14.31 19.50 1.72
CA THR A 235 -14.40 20.27 0.48
C THR A 235 -14.46 21.78 0.68
N LYS A 236 -14.88 22.23 1.88
CA LYS A 236 -14.92 23.64 2.25
C LYS A 236 -13.56 24.19 2.67
N ASN A 237 -12.79 23.42 3.44
CA ASN A 237 -11.59 23.93 4.11
C ASN A 237 -10.28 23.56 3.40
N PHE A 238 -10.28 22.56 2.51
CA PHE A 238 -9.07 22.08 1.86
C PHE A 238 -9.17 22.19 0.34
N LYS A 239 -8.03 22.50 -0.29
CA LYS A 239 -7.81 22.23 -1.71
C LYS A 239 -7.48 20.75 -1.89
N LEU A 240 -7.81 20.16 -3.03
CA LEU A 240 -7.56 18.73 -3.30
C LEU A 240 -6.08 18.36 -3.09
N ARG A 241 -5.16 19.15 -3.61
CA ARG A 241 -3.71 18.96 -3.44
C ARG A 241 -3.30 18.97 -1.95
N THR A 242 -3.79 19.93 -1.17
CA THR A 242 -3.49 20.03 0.26
C THR A 242 -4.03 18.83 1.03
N LEU A 243 -5.23 18.37 0.68
CA LEU A 243 -5.82 17.17 1.29
C LEU A 243 -4.91 15.96 1.10
N PHE A 244 -4.50 15.66 -0.14
CA PHE A 244 -3.64 14.51 -0.40
C PHE A 244 -2.26 14.65 0.26
N PHE A 245 -1.68 15.83 0.28
CA PHE A 245 -0.44 16.09 1.00
C PHE A 245 -0.57 15.76 2.51
N LEU A 246 -1.67 16.18 3.14
CA LEU A 246 -1.95 15.84 4.53
C LEU A 246 -2.21 14.35 4.76
N LEU A 247 -2.80 13.66 3.78
CA LEU A 247 -3.01 12.22 3.85
C LEU A 247 -1.71 11.40 3.71
N TYR A 248 -0.69 11.96 3.04
CA TYR A 248 0.62 11.31 2.96
C TYR A 248 1.43 11.45 4.24
N SER A 249 1.22 12.54 5.02
CA SER A 249 2.06 12.86 6.17
C SER A 249 2.12 11.79 7.27
N PRO A 250 1.04 11.06 7.64
CA PRO A 250 1.15 9.99 8.64
C PRO A 250 2.02 8.81 8.16
N ALA A 251 2.00 8.52 6.85
CA ALA A 251 2.84 7.47 6.29
C ALA A 251 4.33 7.81 6.36
N LEU A 252 4.70 9.11 6.38
CA LEU A 252 6.10 9.52 6.52
C LEU A 252 6.72 9.07 7.84
N LEU A 253 5.92 8.90 8.89
CA LEU A 253 6.40 8.37 10.17
C LEU A 253 6.93 6.93 10.01
N LEU A 254 6.33 6.13 9.13
CA LEU A 254 6.77 4.76 8.87
C LEU A 254 8.17 4.71 8.26
N PHE A 255 8.55 5.69 7.44
CA PHE A 255 9.89 5.77 6.85
C PHE A 255 10.99 6.06 7.88
N ILE A 256 10.62 6.60 9.05
CA ILE A 256 11.55 6.87 10.15
C ILE A 256 11.73 5.59 10.97
N TYR A 257 10.67 4.82 11.18
CA TYR A 257 10.66 3.69 12.12
C TYR A 257 10.86 2.33 11.48
N GLY A 258 10.80 2.21 10.16
CA GLY A 258 10.92 0.93 9.50
C GLY A 258 11.68 0.99 8.18
N TYR A 259 12.25 -0.12 7.77
CA TYR A 259 13.04 -0.24 6.52
C TYR A 259 12.23 -0.73 5.32
N ASP A 260 10.97 -1.03 5.48
CA ASP A 260 10.04 -1.51 4.43
C ASP A 260 9.54 -0.37 3.50
N TRP A 261 10.43 0.50 3.05
CA TRP A 261 10.08 1.75 2.36
C TRP A 261 9.26 1.54 1.09
N GLY A 262 9.59 0.53 0.29
CA GLY A 262 8.79 0.21 -0.90
C GLY A 262 7.37 -0.23 -0.57
N ARG A 263 7.20 -0.94 0.55
CA ARG A 263 5.92 -1.33 1.10
C ARG A 263 5.09 -0.11 1.53
N TRP A 264 5.71 0.85 2.25
CA TRP A 264 5.02 2.08 2.66
C TRP A 264 4.58 2.92 1.47
N ILE A 265 5.40 2.99 0.41
CA ILE A 265 5.06 3.63 -0.86
C ILE A 265 3.84 2.94 -1.49
N ASN A 266 3.84 1.60 -1.60
CA ASN A 266 2.72 0.85 -2.16
C ASN A 266 1.42 1.07 -1.38
N ILE A 267 1.45 1.00 -0.04
CA ILE A 267 0.27 1.18 0.80
C ILE A 267 -0.28 2.61 0.63
N THR A 268 0.57 3.61 0.77
CA THR A 268 0.18 5.02 0.65
C THR A 268 -0.40 5.31 -0.73
N TYR A 269 0.23 4.78 -1.78
CA TYR A 269 -0.27 4.95 -3.14
C TYR A 269 -1.62 4.27 -3.34
N THR A 270 -1.78 3.04 -2.86
CA THR A 270 -3.03 2.27 -3.01
C THR A 270 -4.21 2.99 -2.36
N PHE A 271 -4.06 3.47 -1.13
CA PHE A 271 -5.11 4.26 -0.48
C PHE A 271 -5.42 5.55 -1.25
N SER A 272 -4.39 6.21 -1.76
CA SER A 272 -4.51 7.48 -2.47
C SER A 272 -5.21 7.34 -3.81
N ILE A 273 -4.84 6.37 -4.62
CA ILE A 273 -5.44 6.15 -5.93
C ILE A 273 -6.91 5.71 -5.80
N LEU A 274 -7.21 4.84 -4.85
CA LEU A 274 -8.58 4.41 -4.57
C LEU A 274 -9.44 5.58 -4.08
N LEU A 275 -8.91 6.43 -3.20
CA LEU A 275 -9.61 7.64 -2.75
C LEU A 275 -9.84 8.63 -3.91
N TYR A 276 -8.81 8.86 -4.76
CA TYR A 276 -8.95 9.73 -5.93
C TYR A 276 -10.12 9.29 -6.83
N PHE A 277 -10.18 8.00 -7.16
CA PHE A 277 -11.26 7.47 -7.99
C PHE A 277 -12.61 7.44 -7.28
N TYR A 278 -12.63 7.30 -5.95
CA TYR A 278 -13.85 7.48 -5.17
C TYR A 278 -14.40 8.90 -5.31
N LEU A 279 -13.54 9.91 -5.20
CA LEU A 279 -13.93 11.31 -5.37
C LEU A 279 -14.42 11.59 -6.79
N LEU A 280 -13.73 11.05 -7.78
CA LEU A 280 -14.08 11.18 -9.20
C LEU A 280 -15.42 10.52 -9.54
N LYS A 281 -15.60 9.24 -9.16
CA LYS A 281 -16.79 8.44 -9.46
C LYS A 281 -18.06 9.02 -8.83
N ASN A 282 -17.93 9.67 -7.67
CA ASN A 282 -19.05 10.30 -6.98
C ASN A 282 -19.25 11.78 -7.38
N SER A 283 -18.60 12.24 -8.45
CA SER A 283 -18.69 13.63 -8.94
C SER A 283 -18.41 14.68 -7.83
N ILE A 284 -17.43 14.37 -6.96
CA ILE A 284 -16.97 15.26 -5.89
C ILE A 284 -15.87 16.16 -6.43
N ILE A 285 -15.07 15.65 -7.36
CA ILE A 285 -14.04 16.38 -8.09
C ILE A 285 -14.37 16.44 -9.59
N GLU A 286 -13.82 17.44 -10.25
CA GLU A 286 -13.90 17.57 -11.71
C GLU A 286 -13.05 16.48 -12.39
N ASN A 287 -13.40 16.17 -13.65
CA ASN A 287 -12.56 15.31 -14.51
C ASN A 287 -11.93 16.17 -15.62
N ASN A 288 -11.19 17.19 -15.24
CA ASN A 288 -10.57 18.10 -16.18
C ASN A 288 -9.12 17.73 -16.43
N LEU A 289 -8.79 17.49 -17.71
CA LEU A 289 -7.42 17.33 -18.18
C LEU A 289 -7.06 18.51 -19.08
N ASN A 290 -6.84 19.67 -18.46
CA ASN A 290 -6.33 20.83 -19.18
C ASN A 290 -4.79 20.78 -19.22
N ILE A 291 -4.26 20.04 -20.20
CA ILE A 291 -2.81 19.98 -20.42
C ILE A 291 -2.41 21.25 -21.17
N LYS A 292 -1.92 22.23 -20.43
CA LYS A 292 -1.52 23.53 -20.98
C LYS A 292 -0.22 23.46 -21.81
N SER A 293 0.61 22.43 -21.62
CA SER A 293 1.88 22.29 -22.31
C SER A 293 1.70 21.77 -23.74
N SER A 294 2.11 22.53 -24.73
CA SER A 294 2.13 22.15 -26.14
C SER A 294 2.95 20.88 -26.38
N THR A 295 4.07 20.71 -25.71
CA THR A 295 4.94 19.54 -25.81
C THR A 295 4.27 18.29 -25.26
N CYS A 296 3.65 18.37 -24.07
CA CYS A 296 2.91 17.26 -23.50
C CYS A 296 1.73 16.83 -24.37
N ASN A 297 1.01 17.79 -24.97
CA ASN A 297 -0.07 17.49 -25.89
C ASN A 297 0.42 16.76 -27.16
N LYS A 298 1.57 17.16 -27.71
CA LYS A 298 2.18 16.44 -28.84
C LYS A 298 2.52 15.00 -28.51
N ILE A 299 3.09 14.76 -27.32
CA ILE A 299 3.43 13.41 -26.84
C ILE A 299 2.17 12.57 -26.67
N ILE A 300 1.16 13.10 -25.99
CA ILE A 300 -0.09 12.37 -25.69
C ILE A 300 -0.88 12.06 -26.96
N ASN A 301 -0.85 12.94 -27.95
CA ASN A 301 -1.52 12.71 -29.23
C ASN A 301 -0.76 11.75 -30.14
N ASN A 302 0.52 11.50 -29.93
CA ASN A 302 1.29 10.51 -30.65
C ASN A 302 1.10 9.13 -30.03
N LYS A 303 0.20 8.31 -30.61
CA LYS A 303 -0.15 6.99 -30.10
C LYS A 303 1.05 6.05 -29.91
N SER A 304 1.99 6.04 -30.82
CA SER A 304 3.20 5.19 -30.72
C SER A 304 4.08 5.62 -29.55
N MET A 305 4.35 6.92 -29.45
CA MET A 305 5.19 7.47 -28.39
C MET A 305 4.57 7.28 -27.01
N ILE A 306 3.29 7.56 -26.85
CA ILE A 306 2.62 7.39 -25.54
C ILE A 306 2.53 5.92 -25.13
N THR A 307 2.33 5.00 -26.08
CA THR A 307 2.35 3.56 -25.82
C THR A 307 3.72 3.09 -25.39
N PHE A 308 4.78 3.55 -26.06
CA PHE A 308 6.17 3.25 -25.67
C PHE A 308 6.46 3.73 -24.25
N ILE A 309 6.16 5.00 -23.95
CA ILE A 309 6.34 5.58 -22.60
C ILE A 309 5.54 4.79 -21.56
N PHE A 310 4.30 4.41 -21.88
CA PHE A 310 3.46 3.59 -20.99
C PHE A 310 4.10 2.24 -20.69
N ILE A 311 4.59 1.53 -21.69
CA ILE A 311 5.25 0.23 -21.52
C ILE A 311 6.52 0.37 -20.65
N VAL A 312 7.36 1.36 -20.96
CA VAL A 312 8.59 1.63 -20.17
C VAL A 312 8.24 1.99 -18.72
N PHE A 313 7.30 2.90 -18.52
CA PHE A 313 6.88 3.31 -17.18
C PHE A 313 6.30 2.14 -16.38
N THR A 314 5.51 1.29 -17.01
CA THR A 314 4.75 0.23 -16.34
C THR A 314 5.61 -1.00 -16.03
N PHE A 315 6.55 -1.38 -16.89
CA PHE A 315 7.20 -2.69 -16.83
C PHE A 315 8.71 -2.67 -16.56
N PHE A 316 9.38 -1.51 -16.57
CA PHE A 316 10.83 -1.47 -16.51
C PHE A 316 11.42 -1.06 -15.17
N TRP A 317 10.61 -0.72 -14.19
CA TRP A 317 11.06 -0.40 -12.85
C TRP A 317 10.05 -0.86 -11.79
N SER A 318 10.52 -1.05 -10.56
CA SER A 318 9.66 -1.21 -9.38
C SER A 318 10.50 -1.01 -8.12
N PRO A 319 9.93 -0.52 -7.02
CA PRO A 319 10.64 -0.51 -5.75
C PRO A 319 10.75 -1.92 -5.20
N LYS A 320 11.85 -2.21 -4.51
CA LYS A 320 11.93 -3.34 -3.59
C LYS A 320 11.09 -3.04 -2.35
N THR A 321 10.58 -4.09 -1.72
CA THR A 321 9.80 -3.96 -0.48
C THR A 321 10.63 -3.29 0.61
N VAL A 322 11.87 -3.76 0.79
CA VAL A 322 12.81 -3.23 1.78
C VAL A 322 13.83 -2.28 1.13
N ILE A 323 14.41 -1.41 1.94
CA ILE A 323 15.35 -0.35 1.53
C ILE A 323 16.58 -0.82 0.74
N THR A 324 16.87 -2.12 0.73
CA THR A 324 18.13 -2.70 0.27
C THR A 324 18.13 -3.21 -1.17
N GLY A 325 17.12 -3.05 -1.94
CA GLY A 325 17.08 -3.64 -3.28
C GLY A 325 17.35 -2.64 -4.42
N ASP A 326 17.54 -3.17 -5.63
CA ASP A 326 17.56 -2.39 -6.87
C ASP A 326 16.15 -1.90 -7.23
N ILE A 327 16.07 -0.76 -7.90
CA ILE A 327 14.79 -0.24 -8.45
C ILE A 327 14.36 -0.97 -9.73
N ALA A 328 15.25 -1.74 -10.35
CA ALA A 328 15.03 -2.37 -11.64
C ALA A 328 14.79 -3.87 -11.49
N THR A 329 13.71 -4.25 -10.84
CA THR A 329 13.37 -5.67 -10.60
C THR A 329 12.17 -6.16 -11.38
N ASN A 330 11.49 -5.28 -12.10
CA ASN A 330 10.29 -5.60 -12.86
C ASN A 330 10.58 -6.55 -14.05
N ILE A 331 9.54 -7.23 -14.52
CA ILE A 331 9.60 -8.26 -15.59
C ILE A 331 10.28 -7.72 -16.84
N GLY A 332 9.93 -6.52 -17.31
CA GLY A 332 10.53 -5.92 -18.49
C GLY A 332 12.04 -5.73 -18.38
N TYR A 333 12.51 -5.23 -17.24
CA TYR A 333 13.92 -5.13 -16.97
C TYR A 333 14.62 -6.49 -16.95
N LYS A 334 14.03 -7.49 -16.25
CA LYS A 334 14.60 -8.85 -16.17
C LYS A 334 14.74 -9.50 -17.55
N ILE A 335 13.76 -9.32 -18.43
CA ILE A 335 13.81 -9.82 -19.81
C ILE A 335 14.99 -9.20 -20.55
N VAL A 336 15.06 -7.85 -20.58
CA VAL A 336 16.12 -7.13 -21.28
C VAL A 336 17.49 -7.49 -20.69
N TYR A 337 17.61 -7.50 -19.37
CA TYR A 337 18.86 -7.87 -18.70
C TYR A 337 19.32 -9.28 -19.02
N ASN A 338 18.45 -10.28 -18.91
CA ASN A 338 18.81 -11.68 -19.17
C ASN A 338 19.14 -11.91 -20.66
N THR A 339 18.42 -11.24 -21.56
CA THR A 339 18.69 -11.31 -23.01
C THR A 339 20.03 -10.68 -23.35
N SER A 340 20.29 -9.48 -22.82
CA SER A 340 21.57 -8.77 -23.01
C SER A 340 22.75 -9.58 -22.44
N LYS A 341 22.60 -10.18 -21.28
CA LYS A 341 23.60 -11.05 -20.67
C LYS A 341 23.90 -12.26 -21.55
N LYS A 342 22.86 -12.88 -22.12
CA LYS A 342 23.00 -14.04 -23.00
C LYS A 342 23.69 -13.69 -24.34
N ILE A 343 23.37 -12.53 -24.91
CA ILE A 343 23.89 -12.11 -26.22
C ILE A 343 25.29 -11.50 -26.11
N PHE A 344 25.53 -10.64 -25.13
CA PHE A 344 26.72 -9.82 -25.04
C PHE A 344 27.70 -10.26 -23.94
N GLY A 345 27.35 -11.29 -23.14
CA GLY A 345 28.19 -11.75 -22.05
C GLY A 345 28.38 -10.75 -20.91
N PHE A 346 27.60 -9.68 -20.87
CA PHE A 346 27.74 -8.67 -19.82
C PHE A 346 27.48 -9.27 -18.43
N GLY A 347 28.44 -9.04 -17.52
CA GLY A 347 28.23 -9.27 -16.10
C GLY A 347 27.03 -8.46 -15.58
N SER A 348 26.54 -8.80 -14.38
CA SER A 348 25.42 -8.07 -13.77
C SER A 348 25.76 -6.60 -13.60
N VAL A 349 25.21 -5.74 -14.44
CA VAL A 349 25.17 -4.29 -14.16
C VAL A 349 24.11 -4.09 -13.07
N ARG A 350 24.54 -4.20 -11.83
CA ARG A 350 23.74 -3.76 -10.70
C ARG A 350 24.02 -2.26 -10.53
N PHE A 351 23.05 -1.43 -10.83
CA PHE A 351 23.14 0.01 -10.59
C PHE A 351 23.38 0.34 -9.13
N PHE A 352 22.99 -0.56 -8.22
CA PHE A 352 23.17 -0.45 -6.79
C PHE A 352 23.63 -1.81 -6.26
N GLN A 353 24.93 -1.92 -6.06
CA GLN A 353 25.52 -3.08 -5.40
C GLN A 353 25.26 -2.98 -3.90
N ASP A 354 25.15 -4.12 -3.27
CA ASP A 354 25.01 -4.42 -1.85
C ASP A 354 23.58 -4.56 -1.34
N ASN A 355 23.34 -5.76 -0.85
CA ASN A 355 22.23 -6.04 0.02
C ASN A 355 22.76 -6.17 1.46
N PRO A 356 22.89 -5.06 2.21
CA PRO A 356 23.43 -5.09 3.57
C PRO A 356 22.57 -5.91 4.53
N LEU A 357 21.25 -6.07 4.26
CA LEU A 357 20.38 -6.93 5.06
C LEU A 357 20.81 -8.40 5.00
N ILE A 358 21.12 -8.92 3.82
CA ILE A 358 21.59 -10.31 3.70
C ILE A 358 22.91 -10.49 4.46
N LYS A 359 23.81 -9.52 4.37
CA LYS A 359 25.07 -9.52 5.13
C LYS A 359 24.83 -9.45 6.63
N PHE A 360 23.96 -8.54 7.06
CA PHE A 360 23.58 -8.37 8.46
C PHE A 360 22.94 -9.63 9.04
N HIS A 361 22.01 -10.26 8.31
CA HIS A 361 21.37 -11.49 8.78
C HIS A 361 22.29 -12.68 8.80
N LYS A 362 23.20 -12.83 7.83
CA LYS A 362 24.23 -13.88 7.89
C LYS A 362 25.13 -13.73 9.11
N ASN A 363 25.50 -12.51 9.47
CA ASN A 363 26.41 -12.26 10.60
C ASN A 363 25.75 -12.33 11.98
N ASN A 364 24.42 -12.32 12.07
CA ASN A 364 23.71 -12.31 13.38
C ASN A 364 22.83 -13.55 13.61
N ILE A 365 22.76 -14.49 12.67
CA ILE A 365 21.93 -15.71 12.74
C ILE A 365 22.81 -16.98 12.66
N GLU A 366 24.05 -16.88 12.19
CA GLU A 366 25.09 -17.88 12.34
C GLU A 366 25.84 -17.66 13.67
#